data_711ea8d0c650a1398dd4f9314dd9d741
#
_entry.id   711ea8d0c650a1398dd4f9314dd9d741
#
_cell.length_a   1.000
_cell.length_b   1.000
_cell.length_c   1.000
_cell.angle_alpha   90.00
_cell.angle_beta   90.00
_cell.angle_gamma   90.00
#
_symmetry.space_group_name_H-M   'P 1'
#
loop_
_entity.id
_entity.type
_entity.pdbx_description
1 polymer ?
#
loop_
_entity_poly.entity_id
_entity_poly.type
_entity_poly.pdbx_seq_one_letter_code
_entity_poly.pdbx_strand_id
1 'polypeptide(L)'
;MIRVGMGFDVHKLVEGRDLWLGGIKIDHSMGLLGHSDADVLLHAVSDALLGAANMRDIGFHYPDTSDKTLNMDSKIILKRVVELIGGKGYRVGNIDATICAERPKINPHVPAMKSCMAEVMGIDEDQISIKATTTEKLGFTGREEGMSAYAVCLIEK
;
A
#
# COMPACT_ATOMS: atom_id res chain seq x y z
N MET A 1 -15.68 -19.37 2.87
CA MET A 1 -14.24 -19.70 3.12
C MET A 1 -13.50 -18.40 3.42
N ILE A 2 -12.74 -18.36 4.52
CA ILE A 2 -11.92 -17.20 4.91
C ILE A 2 -10.48 -17.49 4.52
N ARG A 3 -9.79 -16.50 3.97
CA ARG A 3 -8.37 -16.55 3.63
C ARG A 3 -7.63 -15.34 4.19
N VAL A 4 -6.39 -15.58 4.59
CA VAL A 4 -5.45 -14.55 5.05
C VAL A 4 -4.42 -14.30 3.95
N GLY A 5 -4.05 -13.05 3.77
CA GLY A 5 -2.92 -12.64 2.94
C GLY A 5 -2.01 -11.68 3.69
N MET A 6 -0.74 -11.70 3.35
CA MET A 6 0.27 -10.78 3.88
C MET A 6 1.00 -10.13 2.71
N GLY A 7 1.20 -8.82 2.79
CA GLY A 7 1.96 -8.05 1.83
C GLY A 7 3.06 -7.25 2.52
N PHE A 8 4.15 -7.07 1.81
CA PHE A 8 5.28 -6.24 2.21
C PHE A 8 5.77 -5.46 1.00
N ASP A 9 6.09 -4.18 1.20
CA ASP A 9 6.76 -3.38 0.17
C ASP A 9 7.74 -2.40 0.81
N VAL A 10 8.72 -1.97 0.03
CA VAL A 10 9.77 -1.03 0.45
C VAL A 10 10.19 -0.18 -0.75
N HIS A 11 10.34 1.12 -0.52
CA HIS A 11 10.85 2.06 -1.51
C HIS A 11 11.87 3.01 -0.90
N LYS A 12 12.84 3.41 -1.72
CA LYS A 12 13.87 4.37 -1.34
C LYS A 12 13.27 5.78 -1.29
N LEU A 13 13.67 6.57 -0.28
CA LEU A 13 13.40 8.01 -0.23
C LEU A 13 14.42 8.77 -1.07
N VAL A 14 13.92 9.68 -1.90
CA VAL A 14 14.75 10.55 -2.75
C VAL A 14 14.18 11.96 -2.79
N GLU A 15 15.04 12.93 -3.06
CA GLU A 15 14.63 14.31 -3.33
C GLU A 15 13.95 14.42 -4.70
N GLY A 16 13.11 15.44 -4.88
CA GLY A 16 12.50 15.77 -6.16
C GLY A 16 11.32 14.88 -6.58
N ARG A 17 10.81 14.04 -5.67
CA ARG A 17 9.58 13.29 -5.88
C ARG A 17 8.54 13.62 -4.83
N ASP A 18 7.28 13.60 -5.25
CA ASP A 18 6.15 13.69 -4.33
C ASP A 18 6.06 12.43 -3.46
N LEU A 19 5.65 12.59 -2.21
CA LEU A 19 5.41 11.49 -1.30
C LEU A 19 3.93 11.10 -1.36
N TRP A 20 3.66 9.91 -1.90
CA TRP A 20 2.34 9.30 -1.94
C TRP A 20 2.28 8.13 -0.97
N LEU A 21 1.32 8.17 -0.04
CA LEU A 21 1.07 7.11 0.94
C LEU A 21 -0.44 6.98 1.16
N GLY A 22 -0.95 5.75 1.04
CA GLY A 22 -2.37 5.48 1.25
C GLY A 22 -3.28 6.20 0.26
N GLY A 23 -2.78 6.50 -0.93
CA GLY A 23 -3.49 7.18 -1.99
C GLY A 23 -3.55 8.71 -1.85
N ILE A 24 -2.90 9.27 -0.84
CA ILE A 24 -2.86 10.73 -0.62
C ILE A 24 -1.44 11.28 -0.76
N LYS A 25 -1.34 12.52 -1.21
CA LYS A 25 -0.07 13.25 -1.26
C LYS A 25 0.22 13.87 0.10
N ILE A 26 1.39 13.59 0.64
CA ILE A 26 1.85 14.13 1.92
C ILE A 26 2.91 15.20 1.64
N ASP A 27 2.78 16.35 2.29
CA ASP A 27 3.78 17.42 2.23
C ASP A 27 5.05 16.98 2.96
N HIS A 28 6.12 16.76 2.19
CA HIS A 28 7.42 16.37 2.69
C HIS A 28 8.49 16.70 1.66
N SER A 29 9.73 16.91 2.13
CA SER A 29 10.87 17.29 1.28
C SER A 29 11.35 16.16 0.36
N MET A 30 11.00 14.90 0.66
CA MET A 30 11.39 13.72 -0.11
C MET A 30 10.17 12.89 -0.46
N GLY A 31 10.26 12.11 -1.52
CA GLY A 31 9.25 11.15 -1.93
C GLY A 31 9.86 9.78 -2.16
N LEU A 32 9.00 8.79 -2.35
CA LEU A 32 9.42 7.41 -2.61
C LEU A 32 9.71 7.20 -4.09
N LEU A 33 10.80 6.49 -4.36
CA LEU A 33 11.26 6.17 -5.72
C LEU A 33 10.72 4.81 -6.14
N GLY A 34 10.08 4.77 -7.30
CA GLY A 34 9.60 3.55 -7.93
C GLY A 34 9.14 3.80 -9.35
N HIS A 35 8.77 2.74 -10.06
CA HIS A 35 8.27 2.81 -11.42
C HIS A 35 6.89 3.49 -11.51
N SER A 36 6.03 3.25 -10.51
CA SER A 36 4.75 3.95 -10.30
C SER A 36 4.93 5.20 -9.43
N ASP A 37 3.88 5.64 -8.73
CA ASP A 37 3.97 6.68 -7.70
C ASP A 37 4.68 6.20 -6.42
N ALA A 38 5.05 4.91 -6.36
CA ALA A 38 5.75 4.28 -5.25
C ALA A 38 5.01 4.33 -3.90
N ASP A 39 3.68 4.31 -3.93
CA ASP A 39 2.85 4.23 -2.72
C ASP A 39 3.05 2.88 -2.04
N VAL A 40 3.95 2.85 -1.08
CA VAL A 40 4.38 1.62 -0.41
C VAL A 40 3.23 0.95 0.36
N LEU A 41 2.28 1.73 0.88
CA LEU A 41 1.13 1.20 1.60
C LEU A 41 0.15 0.52 0.64
N LEU A 42 -0.23 1.17 -0.45
CA LEU A 42 -1.16 0.59 -1.43
C LEU A 42 -0.57 -0.65 -2.10
N HIS A 43 0.75 -0.69 -2.32
CA HIS A 43 1.43 -1.86 -2.85
C HIS A 43 1.39 -3.04 -1.88
N ALA A 44 1.67 -2.81 -0.60
CA ALA A 44 1.61 -3.87 0.41
C ALA A 44 0.19 -4.43 0.57
N VAL A 45 -0.82 -3.57 0.57
CA VAL A 45 -2.23 -3.97 0.63
C VAL A 45 -2.63 -4.77 -0.61
N SER A 46 -2.24 -4.32 -1.79
CA SER A 46 -2.51 -5.02 -3.06
C SER A 46 -1.90 -6.42 -3.07
N ASP A 47 -0.66 -6.56 -2.62
CA ASP A 47 0.01 -7.86 -2.51
C ASP A 47 -0.65 -8.78 -1.48
N ALA A 48 -1.09 -8.24 -0.35
CA ALA A 48 -1.82 -9.02 0.64
C ALA A 48 -3.12 -9.62 0.05
N LEU A 49 -3.88 -8.81 -0.67
CA LEU A 49 -5.14 -9.24 -1.30
C LEU A 49 -4.90 -10.30 -2.38
N LEU A 50 -3.93 -10.07 -3.26
CA LEU A 50 -3.56 -11.03 -4.31
C LEU A 50 -3.06 -12.34 -3.70
N GLY A 51 -2.21 -12.28 -2.68
CA GLY A 51 -1.70 -13.45 -1.98
C GLY A 51 -2.81 -14.27 -1.33
N ALA A 52 -3.75 -13.62 -0.65
CA ALA A 52 -4.92 -14.28 -0.05
C ALA A 52 -5.75 -15.03 -1.10
N ALA A 53 -5.92 -14.46 -2.29
CA ALA A 53 -6.67 -15.05 -3.40
C ALA A 53 -5.87 -16.09 -4.22
N ASN A 54 -4.60 -16.35 -3.85
CA ASN A 54 -3.67 -17.19 -4.62
C ASN A 54 -3.50 -16.69 -6.06
N MET A 55 -3.22 -15.38 -6.20
CA MET A 55 -3.06 -14.69 -7.48
C MET A 55 -1.68 -14.04 -7.63
N ARG A 56 -0.67 -14.49 -6.87
CA ARG A 56 0.70 -13.97 -6.87
C ARG A 56 0.78 -12.55 -6.33
N ASP A 57 1.47 -11.64 -6.99
CA ASP A 57 1.78 -10.30 -6.54
C ASP A 57 1.56 -9.25 -7.64
N ILE A 58 1.69 -7.97 -7.29
CA ILE A 58 1.53 -6.88 -8.25
C ILE A 58 2.61 -6.89 -9.33
N GLY A 59 3.82 -7.36 -9.04
CA GLY A 59 4.89 -7.47 -10.03
C GLY A 59 4.55 -8.42 -11.16
N PHE A 60 3.76 -9.44 -10.90
CA PHE A 60 3.24 -10.34 -11.93
C PHE A 60 2.16 -9.68 -12.80
N HIS A 61 1.24 -8.94 -12.18
CA HIS A 61 0.13 -8.28 -12.89
C HIS A 61 0.52 -6.95 -13.53
N TYR A 62 1.48 -6.25 -12.94
CA TYR A 62 1.96 -4.92 -13.33
C TYR A 62 3.50 -4.90 -13.36
N PRO A 63 4.14 -5.51 -14.36
CA PRO A 63 5.60 -5.52 -14.45
C PRO A 63 6.17 -4.10 -14.53
N ASP A 64 7.22 -3.81 -13.77
CA ASP A 64 7.92 -2.53 -13.76
C ASP A 64 8.73 -2.26 -15.04
N THR A 65 8.81 -3.25 -15.93
CA THR A 65 9.41 -3.12 -17.26
C THR A 65 8.44 -2.57 -18.32
N SER A 66 7.16 -2.40 -17.97
CA SER A 66 6.13 -1.92 -18.90
C SER A 66 6.00 -0.39 -18.86
N ASP A 67 6.07 0.28 -20.01
CA ASP A 67 5.80 1.72 -20.13
C ASP A 67 4.37 2.09 -19.68
N LYS A 68 3.43 1.14 -19.75
CA LYS A 68 2.04 1.33 -19.34
C LYS A 68 1.87 1.54 -17.82
N THR A 69 2.85 1.09 -17.04
CA THR A 69 2.82 1.21 -15.57
C THR A 69 3.72 2.32 -15.06
N LEU A 70 4.46 3.00 -15.95
CA LEU A 70 5.33 4.12 -15.58
C LEU A 70 4.50 5.29 -15.02
N ASN A 71 4.84 5.75 -13.83
CA ASN A 71 4.14 6.80 -13.07
C ASN A 71 2.66 6.50 -12.82
N MET A 72 2.25 5.23 -12.86
CA MET A 72 0.88 4.84 -12.60
C MET A 72 0.46 5.22 -11.18
N ASP A 73 -0.77 5.73 -11.05
CA ASP A 73 -1.42 5.95 -9.77
C ASP A 73 -1.75 4.59 -9.13
N SER A 74 -1.17 4.32 -7.97
CA SER A 74 -1.36 3.04 -7.27
C SER A 74 -2.79 2.81 -6.79
N LYS A 75 -3.64 3.84 -6.75
CA LYS A 75 -5.08 3.67 -6.53
C LYS A 75 -5.73 2.85 -7.65
N ILE A 76 -5.26 3.01 -8.89
CA ILE A 76 -5.73 2.23 -10.02
C ILE A 76 -5.36 0.76 -9.85
N ILE A 77 -4.13 0.49 -9.39
CA ILE A 77 -3.65 -0.87 -9.09
C ILE A 77 -4.53 -1.51 -8.02
N LEU A 78 -4.72 -0.82 -6.90
CA LEU A 78 -5.52 -1.33 -5.78
C LEU A 78 -6.97 -1.61 -6.20
N LYS A 79 -7.60 -0.70 -6.92
CA LYS A 79 -8.95 -0.90 -7.45
C LYS A 79 -9.03 -2.15 -8.32
N ARG A 80 -8.07 -2.31 -9.23
CA ARG A 80 -8.02 -3.47 -10.13
C ARG A 80 -7.81 -4.77 -9.37
N VAL A 81 -6.98 -4.76 -8.33
CA VAL A 81 -6.79 -5.93 -7.46
C VAL A 81 -8.10 -6.34 -6.77
N VAL A 82 -8.85 -5.37 -6.25
CA VAL A 82 -10.17 -5.65 -5.64
C VAL A 82 -11.13 -6.26 -6.67
N GLU A 83 -11.15 -5.74 -7.91
CA GLU A 83 -11.93 -6.32 -9.00
C GLU A 83 -11.50 -7.77 -9.33
N LEU A 84 -10.19 -8.04 -9.37
CA LEU A 84 -9.64 -9.36 -9.66
C LEU A 84 -10.06 -10.40 -8.62
N ILE A 85 -9.94 -10.08 -7.33
CA ILE A 85 -10.38 -11.00 -6.27
C ILE A 85 -11.90 -11.16 -6.26
N GLY A 86 -12.63 -10.08 -6.57
CA GLY A 86 -14.09 -10.10 -6.76
C GLY A 86 -14.53 -11.05 -7.87
N GLY A 87 -13.79 -11.07 -8.99
CA GLY A 87 -14.00 -12.01 -10.09
C GLY A 87 -13.84 -13.49 -9.69
N LYS A 88 -13.10 -13.76 -8.61
CA LYS A 88 -13.00 -15.10 -8.00
C LYS A 88 -14.06 -15.35 -6.91
N GLY A 89 -14.97 -14.42 -6.69
CA GLY A 89 -16.03 -14.50 -5.69
C GLY A 89 -15.60 -14.10 -4.28
N TYR A 90 -14.43 -13.49 -4.12
CA TYR A 90 -13.96 -13.00 -2.82
C TYR A 90 -14.37 -11.55 -2.60
N ARG A 91 -14.64 -11.22 -1.35
CA ARG A 91 -14.77 -9.84 -0.87
C ARG A 91 -13.75 -9.57 0.23
N VAL A 92 -13.40 -8.31 0.40
CA VAL A 92 -12.49 -7.89 1.47
C VAL A 92 -13.25 -7.95 2.81
N GLY A 93 -12.71 -8.68 3.77
CA GLY A 93 -13.21 -8.69 5.15
C GLY A 93 -12.64 -7.53 5.94
N ASN A 94 -11.33 -7.47 6.07
CA ASN A 94 -10.63 -6.33 6.69
C ASN A 94 -9.17 -6.26 6.24
N ILE A 95 -8.58 -5.11 6.54
CA ILE A 95 -7.16 -4.83 6.32
C ILE A 95 -6.55 -4.29 7.62
N ASP A 96 -5.39 -4.78 7.98
CA ASP A 96 -4.54 -4.21 9.00
C ASP A 96 -3.15 -3.97 8.42
N ALA A 97 -2.69 -2.72 8.47
CA ALA A 97 -1.42 -2.32 7.86
C ALA A 97 -0.58 -1.48 8.82
N THR A 98 0.73 -1.56 8.64
CA THR A 98 1.71 -0.78 9.38
C THR A 98 2.69 -0.13 8.42
N ILE A 99 2.87 1.18 8.53
CA ILE A 99 3.89 1.94 7.82
C ILE A 99 5.08 2.16 8.75
N CYS A 100 6.27 1.80 8.28
CA CYS A 100 7.53 2.04 8.99
C CYS A 100 8.24 3.23 8.34
N ALA A 101 8.29 4.34 9.05
CA ALA A 101 8.90 5.57 8.57
C ALA A 101 9.40 6.41 9.75
N GLU A 102 10.55 7.02 9.59
CA GLU A 102 11.10 7.92 10.63
C GLU A 102 10.45 9.30 10.53
N ARG A 103 10.40 9.88 9.33
CA ARG A 103 9.71 11.13 9.00
C ARG A 103 9.05 11.04 7.63
N PRO A 104 7.96 11.79 7.35
CA PRO A 104 7.20 12.65 8.27
C PRO A 104 6.41 11.83 9.29
N LYS A 105 5.75 12.51 10.25
CA LYS A 105 4.76 11.85 11.12
C LYS A 105 3.57 11.41 10.29
N ILE A 106 3.24 10.13 10.36
CA ILE A 106 2.19 9.53 9.52
C ILE A 106 0.81 9.63 10.18
N ASN A 107 0.73 9.50 11.50
CA ASN A 107 -0.54 9.45 12.22
C ASN A 107 -1.54 10.57 11.87
N PRO A 108 -1.14 11.84 11.69
CA PRO A 108 -2.08 12.89 11.30
C PRO A 108 -2.75 12.65 9.95
N HIS A 109 -2.16 11.84 9.09
CA HIS A 109 -2.65 11.55 7.73
C HIS A 109 -3.51 10.28 7.66
N VAL A 110 -3.52 9.46 8.72
CA VAL A 110 -4.24 8.18 8.74
C VAL A 110 -5.73 8.32 8.42
N PRO A 111 -6.49 9.29 8.98
CA PRO A 111 -7.90 9.44 8.61
C PRO A 111 -8.12 9.65 7.12
N ALA A 112 -7.31 10.50 6.47
CA ALA A 112 -7.42 10.76 5.04
C ALA A 112 -7.03 9.54 4.20
N MET A 113 -6.02 8.78 4.62
CA MET A 113 -5.63 7.52 3.97
C MET A 113 -6.77 6.50 4.03
N LYS A 114 -7.37 6.30 5.21
CA LYS A 114 -8.50 5.37 5.38
C LYS A 114 -9.68 5.75 4.49
N SER A 115 -10.03 7.02 4.46
CA SER A 115 -11.13 7.52 3.62
C SER A 115 -10.85 7.28 2.14
N CYS A 116 -9.65 7.59 1.67
CA CYS A 116 -9.24 7.37 0.28
C CYS A 116 -9.26 5.88 -0.08
N MET A 117 -8.67 5.03 0.74
CA MET A 117 -8.60 3.59 0.49
C MET A 117 -9.99 2.94 0.52
N ALA A 118 -10.84 3.33 1.46
CA ALA A 118 -12.22 2.83 1.56
C ALA A 118 -13.00 3.14 0.28
N GLU A 119 -12.89 4.36 -0.24
CA GLU A 119 -13.52 4.77 -1.49
C GLU A 119 -13.01 3.95 -2.67
N VAL A 120 -11.69 3.82 -2.81
CA VAL A 120 -11.05 3.06 -3.90
C VAL A 120 -11.47 1.59 -3.88
N MET A 121 -11.54 0.99 -2.69
CA MET A 121 -11.84 -0.42 -2.50
C MET A 121 -13.34 -0.74 -2.45
N GLY A 122 -14.19 0.27 -2.26
CA GLY A 122 -15.63 0.09 -2.10
C GLY A 122 -16.00 -0.63 -0.80
N ILE A 123 -15.31 -0.33 0.30
CA ILE A 123 -15.53 -0.90 1.63
C ILE A 123 -15.67 0.22 2.68
N ASP A 124 -16.08 -0.14 3.88
CA ASP A 124 -16.18 0.81 5.00
C ASP A 124 -14.80 1.14 5.58
N GLU A 125 -14.63 2.37 6.07
CA GLU A 125 -13.40 2.78 6.75
C GLU A 125 -13.09 1.92 7.98
N ASP A 126 -14.10 1.40 8.67
CA ASP A 126 -13.94 0.49 9.82
C ASP A 126 -13.27 -0.84 9.45
N GLN A 127 -13.30 -1.22 8.18
CA GLN A 127 -12.60 -2.42 7.69
C GLN A 127 -11.10 -2.19 7.45
N ILE A 128 -10.60 -0.96 7.64
CA ILE A 128 -9.21 -0.58 7.37
C ILE A 128 -8.57 -0.06 8.65
N SER A 129 -7.52 -0.73 9.11
CA SER A 129 -6.65 -0.28 10.19
C SER A 129 -5.30 0.13 9.61
N ILE A 130 -4.82 1.31 9.97
CA ILE A 130 -3.50 1.81 9.57
C ILE A 130 -2.78 2.29 10.83
N LYS A 131 -1.59 1.73 11.06
CA LYS A 131 -0.68 2.10 12.14
C LYS A 131 0.61 2.60 11.54
N ALA A 132 1.33 3.44 12.26
CA ALA A 132 2.64 3.90 11.87
C ALA A 132 3.62 3.71 13.02
N THR A 133 4.86 3.39 12.69
CA THR A 133 5.94 3.26 13.64
C THR A 133 7.24 3.79 13.05
N THR A 134 8.13 4.25 13.92
CA THR A 134 9.54 4.43 13.58
C THR A 134 10.27 3.11 13.78
N THR A 135 11.54 3.05 13.44
CA THR A 135 12.44 1.95 13.80
C THR A 135 13.46 2.35 14.86
N GLU A 136 13.14 3.34 15.68
CA GLU A 136 14.02 3.84 16.76
C GLU A 136 15.42 4.22 16.23
N LYS A 137 15.46 4.86 15.06
CA LYS A 137 16.67 5.28 14.34
C LYS A 137 17.57 4.11 13.91
N LEU A 138 17.06 2.90 13.87
CA LEU A 138 17.76 1.71 13.42
C LEU A 138 17.50 1.42 11.94
N GLY A 139 18.54 0.93 11.28
CA GLY A 139 18.47 0.45 9.90
C GLY A 139 18.20 1.54 8.88
N PHE A 140 17.81 1.13 7.66
CA PHE A 140 17.56 2.06 6.56
C PHE A 140 16.36 2.98 6.82
N THR A 141 15.35 2.50 7.50
CA THR A 141 14.20 3.33 7.91
C THR A 141 14.67 4.41 8.90
N GLY A 142 15.42 4.01 9.90
CA GLY A 142 15.95 4.92 10.94
C GLY A 142 16.92 5.95 10.41
N ARG A 143 17.64 5.65 9.31
CA ARG A 143 18.51 6.60 8.60
C ARG A 143 17.78 7.41 7.53
N GLU A 144 16.46 7.25 7.43
CA GLU A 144 15.62 7.95 6.44
C GLU A 144 16.03 7.68 4.98
N GLU A 145 16.53 6.48 4.71
CA GLU A 145 16.89 6.04 3.37
C GLU A 145 15.69 5.48 2.60
N GLY A 146 14.66 5.06 3.30
CA GLY A 146 13.45 4.49 2.71
C GLY A 146 12.32 4.32 3.71
N MET A 147 11.17 3.88 3.19
CA MET A 147 10.00 3.51 3.98
C MET A 147 9.57 2.12 3.59
N SER A 148 8.99 1.39 4.54
CA SER A 148 8.37 0.09 4.28
C SER A 148 6.95 0.06 4.81
N ALA A 149 6.15 -0.87 4.28
CA ALA A 149 4.82 -1.15 4.76
C ALA A 149 4.56 -2.65 4.81
N TYR A 150 3.82 -3.05 5.82
CA TYR A 150 3.30 -4.41 6.00
C TYR A 150 1.79 -4.34 5.96
N ALA A 151 1.15 -5.29 5.33
CA ALA A 151 -0.30 -5.41 5.34
C ALA A 151 -0.70 -6.86 5.56
N VAL A 152 -1.74 -7.04 6.35
CA VAL A 152 -2.45 -8.33 6.50
C VAL A 152 -3.89 -8.08 6.12
N CYS A 153 -4.50 -9.02 5.41
CA CYS A 153 -5.91 -8.94 5.06
C CYS A 153 -6.63 -10.25 5.32
N LEU A 154 -7.94 -10.15 5.56
CA LEU A 154 -8.87 -11.25 5.43
C LEU A 154 -9.74 -11.01 4.19
N ILE A 155 -9.90 -12.06 3.40
CA ILE A 155 -10.90 -12.11 2.33
C ILE A 155 -11.81 -13.31 2.55
N GLU A 156 -13.04 -13.21 2.09
CA GLU A 156 -14.04 -14.26 2.31
C GLU A 156 -14.95 -14.46 1.10
N LYS A 157 -15.48 -15.68 0.96
CA LYS A 157 -16.56 -16.06 0.04
C LYS A 157 -17.38 -17.23 0.59
#